data_efad87f6288f5c54b84f3956cb88b472
#
_entry.id   efad87f6288f5c54b84f3956cb88b472
#
_cell.length_a   1.000
_cell.length_b   1.000
_cell.length_c   1.000
_cell.angle_alpha   90.00
_cell.angle_beta   90.00
_cell.angle_gamma   90.00
#
_symmetry.space_group_name_H-M   'P 1'
#
loop_
_entity.id
_entity.type
_entity.pdbx_description
1 polymer ?
#
loop_
_entity_poly.entity_id
_entity_poly.type
_entity_poly.pdbx_seq_one_letter_code
_entity_poly.pdbx_strand_id
1 'polypeptide(L)'
;MGYQVITPPTEPVTLADARLHLRVTDTAEDALIGVWITAAREACEHYTQRSIGSQTLELRLDEFPDGAIDLPRSPVTAITSLKYIDTNGTEQTLAPSAYTLDTFSHTSWVIRAHGTEWPGTLDAANVVRVVYVAGAATPPATVKAAMLLTIGHLYENRESIVIGQTAVELPLGVKALLDTVRVWAL
;
A
#
# COMPACT_ATOMS: atom_id res chain seq x y z
N MET A 1 -11.93 3.25 11.40
CA MET A 1 -11.07 2.27 10.71
C MET A 1 -9.84 2.98 10.20
N GLY A 2 -8.66 2.56 10.60
CA GLY A 2 -7.38 3.14 10.18
C GLY A 2 -6.32 2.05 10.01
N TYR A 3 -5.35 2.27 9.13
CA TYR A 3 -4.18 1.41 9.00
C TYR A 3 -2.90 2.21 9.15
N GLN A 4 -1.83 1.53 9.54
CA GLN A 4 -0.49 2.10 9.63
C GLN A 4 0.55 1.17 9.01
N VAL A 5 1.66 1.75 8.54
CA VAL A 5 2.81 1.00 8.02
C VAL A 5 3.67 0.57 9.20
N ILE A 6 3.91 -0.74 9.35
CA ILE A 6 4.81 -1.30 10.37
C ILE A 6 6.21 -1.52 9.78
N THR A 7 6.28 -2.13 8.60
CA THR A 7 7.54 -2.29 7.88
C THR A 7 7.46 -1.47 6.59
N PRO A 8 8.41 -0.54 6.37
CA PRO A 8 8.45 0.26 5.16
C PRO A 8 8.48 -0.60 3.90
N PRO A 9 7.94 -0.12 2.77
CA PRO A 9 7.94 -0.84 1.52
C PRO A 9 9.35 -1.01 0.95
N THR A 10 9.54 -2.10 0.21
CA THR A 10 10.69 -2.22 -0.69
C THR A 10 10.50 -1.32 -1.91
N GLU A 11 11.54 -0.61 -2.30
CA GLU A 11 11.45 0.28 -3.47
C GLU A 11 11.44 -0.53 -4.77
N PRO A 12 10.40 -0.41 -5.62
CA PRO A 12 10.28 -1.17 -6.86
C PRO A 12 11.20 -0.68 -7.98
N VAL A 13 11.65 0.56 -7.89
CA VAL A 13 12.63 1.18 -8.78
C VAL A 13 13.92 1.30 -8.04
N THR A 14 14.98 0.68 -8.55
CA THR A 14 16.32 0.79 -7.96
C THR A 14 16.96 2.12 -8.34
N LEU A 15 17.96 2.54 -7.55
CA LEU A 15 18.76 3.72 -7.88
C LEU A 15 19.42 3.59 -9.27
N ALA A 16 19.86 2.38 -9.64
CA ALA A 16 20.44 2.11 -10.95
C ALA A 16 19.41 2.29 -12.08
N ASP A 17 18.17 1.80 -11.90
CA ASP A 17 17.08 2.00 -12.88
C ASP A 17 16.77 3.50 -13.05
N ALA A 18 16.69 4.24 -11.94
CA ALA A 18 16.41 5.68 -11.96
C ALA A 18 17.53 6.46 -12.66
N ARG A 19 18.80 6.19 -12.32
CA ARG A 19 19.95 6.82 -12.98
C ARG A 19 19.99 6.54 -14.49
N LEU A 20 19.72 5.29 -14.88
CA LEU A 20 19.65 4.91 -16.28
C LEU A 20 18.55 5.69 -17.01
N HIS A 21 17.37 5.81 -16.42
CA HIS A 21 16.25 6.56 -16.98
C HIS A 21 16.57 8.05 -17.10
N LEU A 22 17.20 8.65 -16.10
CA LEU A 22 17.60 10.05 -16.04
C LEU A 22 18.86 10.34 -16.86
N ARG A 23 19.59 9.31 -17.36
CA ARG A 23 20.88 9.41 -18.03
C ARG A 23 21.96 10.07 -17.17
N VAL A 24 21.90 9.88 -15.85
CA VAL A 24 22.87 10.38 -14.89
C VAL A 24 23.97 9.33 -14.70
N THR A 25 25.23 9.72 -14.88
CA THR A 25 26.40 8.82 -14.81
C THR A 25 27.22 8.97 -13.53
N ASP A 26 27.16 10.14 -12.89
CA ASP A 26 27.86 10.39 -11.64
C ASP A 26 26.99 10.03 -10.41
N THR A 27 27.59 10.06 -9.22
CA THR A 27 26.94 9.69 -7.94
C THR A 27 26.58 10.88 -7.08
N ALA A 28 26.81 12.10 -7.53
CA ALA A 28 26.66 13.30 -6.71
C ALA A 28 25.21 13.53 -6.27
N GLU A 29 24.24 13.09 -7.11
CA GLU A 29 22.82 13.28 -6.85
C GLU A 29 22.11 12.01 -6.32
N ASP A 30 22.84 10.94 -6.00
CA ASP A 30 22.24 9.65 -5.60
C ASP A 30 21.25 9.77 -4.42
N ALA A 31 21.64 10.55 -3.41
CA ALA A 31 20.77 10.76 -2.25
C ALA A 31 19.45 11.45 -2.63
N LEU A 32 19.51 12.43 -3.53
CA LEU A 32 18.33 13.17 -4.00
C LEU A 32 17.46 12.30 -4.91
N ILE A 33 18.07 11.52 -5.80
CA ILE A 33 17.35 10.54 -6.64
C ILE A 33 16.65 9.51 -5.76
N GLY A 34 17.26 9.07 -4.65
CA GLY A 34 16.63 8.19 -3.67
C GLY A 34 15.36 8.78 -3.06
N VAL A 35 15.36 10.06 -2.73
CA VAL A 35 14.16 10.76 -2.24
C VAL A 35 13.07 10.78 -3.31
N TRP A 36 13.41 11.04 -4.58
CA TRP A 36 12.43 11.03 -5.66
C TRP A 36 11.87 9.65 -5.97
N ILE A 37 12.64 8.58 -5.81
CA ILE A 37 12.13 7.20 -5.93
C ILE A 37 11.03 6.97 -4.91
N THR A 38 11.27 7.31 -3.63
CA THR A 38 10.28 7.19 -2.56
C THR A 38 9.06 8.06 -2.83
N ALA A 39 9.25 9.33 -3.19
CA ALA A 39 8.16 10.25 -3.49
C ALA A 39 7.29 9.78 -4.67
N ALA A 40 7.92 9.25 -5.73
CA ALA A 40 7.21 8.70 -6.89
C ALA A 40 6.39 7.47 -6.51
N ARG A 41 6.93 6.57 -5.67
CA ARG A 41 6.18 5.42 -5.16
C ARG A 41 4.98 5.87 -4.34
N GLU A 42 5.17 6.77 -3.39
CA GLU A 42 4.09 7.29 -2.54
C GLU A 42 2.99 7.97 -3.34
N ALA A 43 3.35 8.78 -4.35
CA ALA A 43 2.39 9.40 -5.25
C ALA A 43 1.58 8.37 -6.05
N CYS A 44 2.24 7.34 -6.59
CA CYS A 44 1.59 6.25 -7.31
C CYS A 44 0.69 5.41 -6.38
N GLU A 45 1.14 5.09 -5.16
CA GLU A 45 0.34 4.39 -4.14
C GLU A 45 -0.89 5.19 -3.71
N HIS A 46 -0.73 6.50 -3.53
CA HIS A 46 -1.84 7.38 -3.19
C HIS A 46 -2.87 7.45 -4.32
N TYR A 47 -2.41 7.59 -5.57
CA TYR A 47 -3.30 7.65 -6.72
C TYR A 47 -4.06 6.36 -6.97
N THR A 48 -3.37 5.22 -6.87
CA THR A 48 -3.95 3.90 -7.17
C THR A 48 -4.72 3.30 -6.00
N GLN A 49 -4.55 3.83 -4.78
CA GLN A 49 -5.05 3.25 -3.52
C GLN A 49 -4.53 1.82 -3.27
N ARG A 50 -3.32 1.50 -3.80
CA ARG A 50 -2.68 0.19 -3.69
C ARG A 50 -1.31 0.30 -3.04
N SER A 51 -0.84 -0.78 -2.43
CA SER A 51 0.56 -0.96 -2.09
C SER A 51 1.33 -1.40 -3.34
N ILE A 52 2.38 -0.68 -3.70
CA ILE A 52 3.20 -1.00 -4.87
C ILE A 52 4.39 -1.85 -4.46
N GLY A 53 5.17 -1.40 -3.48
CA GLY A 53 6.24 -2.18 -2.88
C GLY A 53 5.71 -3.12 -1.79
N SER A 54 6.40 -4.26 -1.58
CA SER A 54 6.05 -5.16 -0.48
C SER A 54 6.30 -4.48 0.86
N GLN A 55 5.26 -4.41 1.70
CA GLN A 55 5.27 -3.74 3.01
C GLN A 55 4.37 -4.47 4.00
N THR A 56 4.62 -4.28 5.30
CA THR A 56 3.75 -4.80 6.35
C THR A 56 2.87 -3.69 6.89
N LEU A 57 1.58 -3.94 6.89
CA LEU A 57 0.54 -3.02 7.38
C LEU A 57 -0.16 -3.61 8.59
N GLU A 58 -0.62 -2.74 9.48
CA GLU A 58 -1.53 -3.06 10.58
C GLU A 58 -2.84 -2.31 10.39
N LEU A 59 -3.94 -3.05 10.30
CA LEU A 59 -5.30 -2.53 10.32
C LEU A 59 -5.87 -2.67 11.73
N ARG A 60 -6.55 -1.63 12.23
CA ARG A 60 -7.27 -1.65 13.49
C ARG A 60 -8.75 -1.38 13.31
N LEU A 61 -9.56 -2.18 14.01
CA LEU A 61 -11.01 -2.06 14.05
C LEU A 61 -11.46 -2.04 15.51
N ASP A 62 -12.60 -1.42 15.76
CA ASP A 62 -13.20 -1.35 17.10
C ASP A 62 -13.96 -2.64 17.45
N GLU A 63 -14.38 -3.40 16.43
CA GLU A 63 -15.05 -4.69 16.57
C GLU A 63 -14.86 -5.52 15.30
N PHE A 64 -15.17 -6.81 15.34
CA PHE A 64 -15.31 -7.61 14.13
C PHE A 64 -16.58 -7.20 13.38
N PRO A 65 -16.53 -7.00 12.05
CA PRO A 65 -17.73 -6.73 11.26
C PRO A 65 -18.61 -7.99 11.16
N ASP A 66 -19.90 -7.82 10.89
CA ASP A 66 -20.81 -8.95 10.62
C ASP A 66 -20.38 -9.81 9.42
N GLY A 67 -19.70 -9.20 8.46
CA GLY A 67 -19.20 -9.82 7.24
C GLY A 67 -17.68 -10.06 7.21
N ALA A 68 -17.09 -9.80 6.07
CA ALA A 68 -15.66 -9.88 5.84
C ALA A 68 -14.95 -8.60 6.33
N ILE A 69 -13.68 -8.72 6.70
CA ILE A 69 -12.82 -7.57 6.99
C ILE A 69 -12.20 -7.11 5.69
N ASP A 70 -12.46 -5.89 5.28
CA ASP A 70 -11.80 -5.26 4.13
C ASP A 70 -10.35 -4.89 4.49
N LEU A 71 -9.40 -5.34 3.67
CA LEU A 71 -7.99 -5.04 3.83
C LEU A 71 -7.59 -3.94 2.84
N PRO A 72 -7.36 -2.71 3.33
CA PRO A 72 -6.91 -1.62 2.46
C PRO A 72 -5.54 -1.90 1.83
N ARG A 73 -5.24 -1.16 0.76
CA ARG A 73 -3.94 -1.21 0.09
C ARG A 73 -3.62 -2.55 -0.56
N SER A 74 -4.62 -3.23 -1.15
CA SER A 74 -4.39 -4.43 -1.98
C SER A 74 -3.31 -4.20 -3.07
N PRO A 75 -2.64 -5.25 -3.56
CA PRO A 75 -2.88 -6.67 -3.27
C PRO A 75 -2.28 -7.09 -1.92
N VAL A 76 -3.02 -7.90 -1.17
CA VAL A 76 -2.51 -8.54 0.05
C VAL A 76 -1.97 -9.91 -0.31
N THR A 77 -0.79 -10.25 0.18
CA THR A 77 -0.12 -11.53 -0.12
C THR A 77 -0.21 -12.52 1.03
N ALA A 78 -0.27 -12.02 2.26
CA ALA A 78 -0.37 -12.87 3.45
C ALA A 78 -0.93 -12.11 4.65
N ILE A 79 -1.62 -12.83 5.54
CA ILE A 79 -1.96 -12.37 6.89
C ILE A 79 -0.89 -12.89 7.84
N THR A 80 -0.21 -11.99 8.53
CA THR A 80 0.82 -12.35 9.52
C THR A 80 0.20 -12.73 10.85
N SER A 81 -0.79 -11.97 11.31
CA SER A 81 -1.54 -12.28 12.54
C SER A 81 -2.87 -11.55 12.56
N LEU A 82 -3.86 -12.16 13.20
CA LEU A 82 -5.11 -11.54 13.56
C LEU A 82 -5.29 -11.69 15.08
N LYS A 83 -5.29 -10.57 15.79
CA LYS A 83 -5.42 -10.50 17.24
C LYS A 83 -6.62 -9.67 17.64
N TYR A 84 -7.16 -9.93 18.81
CA TYR A 84 -8.27 -9.18 19.36
C TYR A 84 -8.23 -9.18 20.89
N ILE A 85 -8.92 -8.21 21.51
CA ILE A 85 -9.13 -8.18 22.94
C ILE A 85 -10.50 -8.80 23.20
N ASP A 86 -10.54 -9.88 23.97
CA ASP A 86 -11.78 -10.56 24.33
C ASP A 86 -12.61 -9.76 25.33
N THR A 87 -13.83 -10.22 25.60
CA THR A 87 -14.77 -9.57 26.54
C THR A 87 -14.25 -9.46 27.97
N ASN A 88 -13.17 -10.18 28.33
CA ASN A 88 -12.52 -10.12 29.63
C ASN A 88 -11.31 -9.16 29.64
N GLY A 89 -11.03 -8.48 28.52
CA GLY A 89 -9.89 -7.57 28.37
C GLY A 89 -8.55 -8.26 28.09
N THR A 90 -8.56 -9.54 27.69
CA THR A 90 -7.33 -10.30 27.40
C THR A 90 -7.06 -10.32 25.92
N GLU A 91 -5.80 -10.06 25.50
CA GLU A 91 -5.39 -10.19 24.10
C GLU A 91 -5.37 -11.68 23.70
N GLN A 92 -6.10 -12.00 22.64
CA GLN A 92 -6.18 -13.31 22.03
C GLN A 92 -5.62 -13.26 20.60
N THR A 93 -5.09 -14.38 20.14
CA THR A 93 -4.70 -14.55 18.73
C THR A 93 -5.68 -15.51 18.06
N LEU A 94 -6.32 -15.06 16.99
CA LEU A 94 -7.24 -15.90 16.23
C LEU A 94 -6.43 -16.92 15.41
N ALA A 95 -6.81 -18.19 15.53
CA ALA A 95 -6.14 -19.26 14.80
C ALA A 95 -6.27 -19.07 13.28
N PRO A 96 -5.22 -19.30 12.48
CA PRO A 96 -5.29 -19.19 11.03
C PRO A 96 -6.35 -20.06 10.36
N SER A 97 -6.78 -21.13 11.03
CA SER A 97 -7.87 -22.02 10.57
C SER A 97 -9.26 -21.39 10.71
N ALA A 98 -9.42 -20.31 11.46
CA ALA A 98 -10.71 -19.65 11.68
C ALA A 98 -11.05 -18.61 10.61
N TYR A 99 -10.12 -18.28 9.70
CA TYR A 99 -10.32 -17.32 8.63
C TYR A 99 -9.61 -17.71 7.34
N THR A 100 -9.98 -17.08 6.25
CA THR A 100 -9.35 -17.25 4.93
C THR A 100 -9.08 -15.87 4.33
N LEU A 101 -7.92 -15.70 3.69
CA LEU A 101 -7.62 -14.52 2.89
C LEU A 101 -8.20 -14.72 1.47
N ASP A 102 -9.10 -13.84 1.07
CA ASP A 102 -9.63 -13.77 -0.29
C ASP A 102 -8.93 -12.63 -1.04
N THR A 103 -8.29 -12.96 -2.16
CA THR A 103 -7.57 -12.03 -3.04
C THR A 103 -8.07 -12.09 -4.48
N PHE A 104 -9.21 -12.71 -4.71
CA PHE A 104 -9.74 -12.91 -6.06
C PHE A 104 -10.18 -11.59 -6.72
N SER A 105 -10.71 -10.66 -5.94
CA SER A 105 -11.13 -9.35 -6.45
C SER A 105 -10.01 -8.30 -6.39
N HIS A 106 -10.28 -7.09 -6.86
CA HIS A 106 -9.34 -5.96 -6.80
C HIS A 106 -9.02 -5.51 -5.37
N THR A 107 -9.89 -5.78 -4.43
CA THR A 107 -9.72 -5.63 -2.99
C THR A 107 -9.46 -6.99 -2.35
N SER A 108 -8.81 -7.00 -1.21
CA SER A 108 -8.51 -8.23 -0.46
C SER A 108 -9.33 -8.26 0.82
N TRP A 109 -9.82 -9.43 1.19
CA TRP A 109 -10.73 -9.59 2.31
C TRP A 109 -10.25 -10.70 3.24
N VAL A 110 -10.50 -10.53 4.55
CA VAL A 110 -10.45 -11.63 5.51
C VAL A 110 -11.88 -12.10 5.75
N ILE A 111 -12.17 -13.32 5.35
CA ILE A 111 -13.47 -13.96 5.52
C ILE A 111 -13.39 -15.04 6.57
N ARG A 112 -14.49 -15.25 7.31
CA ARG A 112 -14.59 -16.37 8.26
C ARG A 112 -14.47 -17.71 7.52
N ALA A 113 -13.77 -18.66 8.13
CA ALA A 113 -13.78 -20.02 7.64
C ALA A 113 -15.20 -20.62 7.77
N HIS A 114 -15.54 -21.56 6.91
CA HIS A 114 -16.86 -22.19 6.92
C HIS A 114 -17.17 -22.81 8.28
N GLY A 115 -18.33 -22.47 8.84
CA GLY A 115 -18.78 -22.98 10.15
C GLY A 115 -18.13 -22.29 11.35
N THR A 116 -17.44 -21.17 11.17
CA THR A 116 -16.88 -20.36 12.27
C THR A 116 -17.61 -19.02 12.41
N GLU A 117 -17.56 -18.47 13.62
CA GLU A 117 -18.04 -17.13 13.92
C GLU A 117 -16.88 -16.23 14.41
N TRP A 118 -17.03 -14.92 14.22
CA TRP A 118 -16.11 -13.99 14.87
C TRP A 118 -16.28 -14.04 16.39
N PRO A 119 -15.19 -14.05 17.15
CA PRO A 119 -15.31 -14.04 18.62
C PRO A 119 -15.83 -12.69 19.11
N GLY A 120 -16.47 -12.70 20.27
CA GLY A 120 -16.87 -11.47 20.95
C GLY A 120 -15.66 -10.67 21.41
N THR A 121 -15.74 -9.35 21.29
CA THR A 121 -14.67 -8.41 21.65
C THR A 121 -15.10 -7.51 22.79
N LEU A 122 -14.12 -6.91 23.48
CA LEU A 122 -14.35 -5.83 24.42
C LEU A 122 -14.98 -4.63 23.66
N ASP A 123 -15.94 -3.96 24.28
CA ASP A 123 -16.50 -2.69 23.79
C ASP A 123 -15.51 -1.54 24.04
N ALA A 124 -14.53 -1.40 23.12
CA ALA A 124 -13.50 -0.38 23.18
C ALA A 124 -12.91 -0.15 21.77
N ALA A 125 -12.24 0.99 21.57
CA ALA A 125 -11.61 1.32 20.31
C ALA A 125 -10.37 0.44 20.04
N ASN A 126 -10.14 0.07 18.75
CA ASN A 126 -8.94 -0.60 18.27
C ASN A 126 -8.69 -2.00 18.89
N VAL A 127 -9.74 -2.72 19.24
CA VAL A 127 -9.62 -4.04 19.87
C VAL A 127 -9.31 -5.17 18.90
N VAL A 128 -9.58 -5.02 17.61
CA VAL A 128 -9.20 -5.99 16.57
C VAL A 128 -8.02 -5.45 15.79
N ARG A 129 -6.99 -6.29 15.61
CA ARG A 129 -5.73 -5.93 14.97
C ARG A 129 -5.35 -6.99 13.95
N VAL A 130 -5.27 -6.57 12.68
CA VAL A 130 -4.87 -7.44 11.56
C VAL A 130 -3.53 -6.94 11.05
N VAL A 131 -2.49 -7.78 11.16
CA VAL A 131 -1.17 -7.50 10.57
C VAL A 131 -1.05 -8.34 9.30
N TYR A 132 -0.74 -7.68 8.19
CA TYR A 132 -0.71 -8.32 6.88
C TYR A 132 0.38 -7.73 5.99
N VAL A 133 0.79 -8.49 4.99
CA VAL A 133 1.75 -8.08 3.96
C VAL A 133 0.98 -7.67 2.72
N ALA A 134 1.20 -6.43 2.26
CA ALA A 134 0.59 -5.89 1.07
C ALA A 134 1.66 -5.43 0.06
N GLY A 135 1.26 -5.33 -1.21
CA GLY A 135 2.16 -4.99 -2.30
C GLY A 135 2.84 -6.20 -2.92
N ALA A 136 3.53 -5.97 -4.02
CA ALA A 136 4.23 -7.02 -4.77
C ALA A 136 5.74 -6.80 -4.73
N ALA A 137 6.51 -7.88 -4.63
CA ALA A 137 7.97 -7.82 -4.76
C ALA A 137 8.40 -7.30 -6.16
N THR A 138 7.59 -7.59 -7.17
CA THR A 138 7.77 -7.09 -8.55
C THR A 138 6.45 -6.51 -9.04
N PRO A 139 6.30 -5.18 -9.06
CA PRO A 139 5.08 -4.55 -9.54
C PRO A 139 4.95 -4.70 -11.07
N PRO A 140 3.74 -4.53 -11.63
CA PRO A 140 3.52 -4.50 -13.07
C PRO A 140 4.44 -3.50 -13.78
N ALA A 141 4.86 -3.83 -14.99
CA ALA A 141 5.74 -2.96 -15.78
C ALA A 141 5.14 -1.56 -16.02
N THR A 142 3.82 -1.45 -16.14
CA THR A 142 3.09 -0.18 -16.25
C THR A 142 3.31 0.71 -15.03
N VAL A 143 3.30 0.13 -13.82
CA VAL A 143 3.55 0.86 -12.56
C VAL A 143 5.00 1.31 -12.49
N LYS A 144 5.96 0.41 -12.84
CA LYS A 144 7.39 0.78 -12.88
C LYS A 144 7.65 1.91 -13.89
N ALA A 145 7.02 1.87 -15.06
CA ALA A 145 7.11 2.93 -16.06
C ALA A 145 6.51 4.25 -15.53
N ALA A 146 5.35 4.20 -14.89
CA ALA A 146 4.72 5.37 -14.27
C ALA A 146 5.62 6.02 -13.21
N MET A 147 6.27 5.21 -12.34
CA MET A 147 7.22 5.70 -11.35
C MET A 147 8.44 6.36 -12.02
N LEU A 148 9.03 5.74 -13.04
CA LEU A 148 10.17 6.31 -13.77
C LEU A 148 9.82 7.65 -14.44
N LEU A 149 8.64 7.76 -15.05
CA LEU A 149 8.15 9.02 -15.61
C LEU A 149 7.95 10.09 -14.53
N THR A 150 7.44 9.69 -13.36
CA THR A 150 7.28 10.61 -12.22
C THR A 150 8.64 11.08 -11.70
N ILE A 151 9.62 10.18 -11.59
CA ILE A 151 11.00 10.51 -11.20
C ILE A 151 11.62 11.50 -12.20
N GLY A 152 11.46 11.23 -13.51
CA GLY A 152 11.92 12.15 -14.56
C GLY A 152 11.29 13.53 -14.44
N HIS A 153 9.98 13.59 -14.20
CA HIS A 153 9.28 14.84 -13.99
C HIS A 153 9.80 15.64 -12.78
N LEU A 154 10.03 14.96 -11.65
CA LEU A 154 10.58 15.57 -10.42
C LEU A 154 12.04 16.02 -10.63
N TYR A 155 12.81 15.29 -11.41
CA TYR A 155 14.19 15.64 -11.75
C TYR A 155 14.27 16.93 -12.57
N GLU A 156 13.44 17.06 -13.61
CA GLU A 156 13.40 18.21 -14.50
C GLU A 156 12.79 19.46 -13.84
N ASN A 157 11.84 19.26 -12.90
CA ASN A 157 11.09 20.33 -12.26
C ASN A 157 11.41 20.40 -10.76
N ARG A 158 12.64 20.76 -10.42
CA ARG A 158 13.11 20.87 -9.01
C ARG A 158 12.46 22.03 -8.26
N GLU A 159 11.94 23.02 -8.97
CA GLU A 159 11.24 24.18 -8.40
C GLU A 159 9.75 24.03 -8.62
N SER A 160 8.97 24.18 -7.55
CA SER A 160 7.50 24.03 -7.60
C SER A 160 6.76 25.22 -8.23
N ILE A 161 7.47 26.19 -8.80
CA ILE A 161 6.88 27.41 -9.35
C ILE A 161 6.93 27.37 -10.88
N VAL A 162 5.93 26.76 -11.48
CA VAL A 162 5.55 27.13 -12.84
C VAL A 162 4.46 28.20 -12.70
N ILE A 163 4.79 29.45 -13.07
CA ILE A 163 3.88 30.59 -13.04
C ILE A 163 2.63 30.21 -13.86
N GLY A 164 1.49 30.02 -13.16
CA GLY A 164 0.18 29.79 -13.79
C GLY A 164 -0.35 28.35 -13.77
N GLN A 165 0.32 27.38 -13.15
CA GLN A 165 -0.25 26.05 -12.94
C GLN A 165 -0.19 25.65 -11.47
N THR A 166 -1.29 25.06 -10.98
CA THR A 166 -1.44 24.55 -9.61
C THR A 166 -0.47 23.38 -9.39
N ALA A 167 0.16 23.33 -8.21
CA ALA A 167 1.17 22.37 -7.82
C ALA A 167 0.82 20.92 -8.16
N VAL A 168 1.78 20.27 -8.80
CA VAL A 168 2.03 18.81 -8.85
C VAL A 168 0.80 17.92 -9.05
N GLU A 169 0.10 18.07 -10.16
CA GLU A 169 -0.69 16.97 -10.70
C GLU A 169 0.25 15.96 -11.39
N LEU A 170 0.02 14.66 -11.14
CA LEU A 170 0.69 13.61 -11.91
C LEU A 170 0.46 13.86 -13.41
N PRO A 171 1.51 13.81 -14.26
CA PRO A 171 1.36 13.99 -15.70
C PRO A 171 0.28 13.07 -16.27
N LEU A 172 -0.47 13.52 -17.28
CA LEU A 172 -1.57 12.76 -17.88
C LEU A 172 -1.14 11.35 -18.33
N GLY A 173 0.07 11.21 -18.88
CA GLY A 173 0.61 9.91 -19.26
C GLY A 173 0.85 8.97 -18.08
N VAL A 174 1.24 9.50 -16.91
CA VAL A 174 1.39 8.74 -15.67
C VAL A 174 0.03 8.27 -15.16
N LYS A 175 -0.97 9.16 -15.15
CA LYS A 175 -2.36 8.81 -14.74
C LYS A 175 -2.91 7.70 -15.63
N ALA A 176 -2.78 7.79 -16.95
CA ALA A 176 -3.26 6.78 -17.88
C ALA A 176 -2.64 5.38 -17.64
N LEU A 177 -1.35 5.32 -17.29
CA LEU A 177 -0.71 4.06 -16.91
C LEU A 177 -1.24 3.51 -15.58
N LEU A 178 -1.44 4.37 -14.59
CA LEU A 178 -1.90 3.99 -13.25
C LEU A 178 -3.38 3.62 -13.20
N ASP A 179 -4.22 4.19 -14.07
CA ASP A 179 -5.66 3.87 -14.14
C ASP A 179 -5.92 2.39 -14.44
N THR A 180 -4.98 1.72 -15.12
CA THR A 180 -5.07 0.27 -15.41
C THR A 180 -5.02 -0.60 -14.15
N VAL A 181 -4.49 -0.06 -13.05
CA VAL A 181 -4.32 -0.80 -11.77
C VAL A 181 -5.02 -0.11 -10.60
N ARG A 182 -5.67 1.02 -10.82
CA ARG A 182 -6.32 1.80 -9.76
C ARG A 182 -7.52 1.05 -9.18
N VAL A 183 -7.64 1.07 -7.86
CA VAL A 183 -8.87 0.64 -7.16
C VAL A 183 -9.81 1.83 -7.12
N TRP A 184 -10.97 1.68 -7.76
CA TRP A 184 -12.05 2.66 -7.69
C TRP A 184 -12.91 2.33 -6.46
N ALA A 185 -13.07 3.28 -5.55
CA ALA A 185 -14.06 3.15 -4.50
C ALA A 185 -15.45 3.16 -5.16
N LEU A 186 -16.21 2.10 -4.94
CA LEU A 186 -17.62 1.99 -5.34
C LEU A 186 -18.51 2.67 -4.28
#